data_f68dd03e62292b1beb986844af5dd841
#
_entry.id   f68dd03e62292b1beb986844af5dd841
#
_cell.length_a   1.000
_cell.length_b   1.000
_cell.length_c   1.000
_cell.angle_alpha   90.00
_cell.angle_beta   90.00
_cell.angle_gamma   90.00
#
_symmetry.space_group_name_H-M   'P 1'
#
loop_
_entity.id
_entity.type
_entity.pdbx_description
1 polymer ?
#
loop_
_entity_poly.entity_id
_entity_poly.type
_entity_poly.pdbx_seq_one_letter_code
_entity_poly.pdbx_strand_id
1 'polypeptide(L)' 'MEELRIFLNSLSSDEQRMFACECDTSIGYLRKALSKGQVLGASLCVLIERASNGEVTRQQLRPFDWMNIWPELE' A
#
# COMPACT_ATOMS: atom_id res chain seq x y z
N MET A 1 1.45 3.63 -8.07
CA MET A 1 0.90 3.69 -6.70
C MET A 1 0.09 4.95 -6.41
N GLU A 2 -0.57 5.45 -7.43
CA GLU A 2 -1.39 6.64 -7.25
C GLU A 2 -2.57 6.39 -6.30
N GLU A 3 -3.12 5.18 -6.34
CA GLU A 3 -4.22 4.80 -5.45
C GLU A 3 -3.82 4.90 -3.98
N LEU A 4 -2.61 4.49 -3.65
CA LEU A 4 -2.11 4.60 -2.28
C LEU A 4 -1.91 6.06 -1.90
N ARG A 5 -1.42 6.90 -2.82
CA ARG A 5 -1.25 8.32 -2.56
C ARG A 5 -2.59 8.98 -2.27
N ILE A 6 -3.59 8.69 -3.09
CA ILE A 6 -4.94 9.25 -2.92
C ILE A 6 -5.52 8.80 -1.57
N PHE A 7 -5.38 7.52 -1.24
CA PHE A 7 -5.88 6.97 0.02
C PHE A 7 -5.23 7.67 1.21
N LEU A 8 -3.90 7.78 1.22
CA LEU A 8 -3.19 8.45 2.32
C LEU A 8 -3.58 9.90 2.45
N ASN A 9 -3.76 10.60 1.34
CA ASN A 9 -4.14 12.02 1.37
C ASN A 9 -5.57 12.23 1.87
N SER A 10 -6.40 11.20 1.90
CA SER A 10 -7.75 11.27 2.45
C SER A 10 -7.77 11.13 3.98
N LEU A 11 -6.64 10.75 4.57
CA LEU A 11 -6.53 10.51 6.01
C LEU A 11 -5.90 11.71 6.70
N SER A 12 -6.28 11.92 7.98
CA SER A 12 -5.59 12.89 8.82
C SER A 12 -4.18 12.40 9.14
N SER A 13 -3.34 13.28 9.69
CA SER A 13 -1.97 12.91 10.08
C SER A 13 -1.96 11.75 11.06
N ASP A 14 -2.84 11.75 12.05
CA ASP A 14 -2.91 10.67 13.03
C ASP A 14 -3.39 9.38 12.39
N GLU A 15 -4.38 9.46 11.50
CA GLU A 15 -4.87 8.28 10.78
C GLU A 15 -3.79 7.69 9.88
N GLN A 16 -2.98 8.53 9.24
CA GLN A 16 -1.87 8.06 8.42
C GLN A 16 -0.87 7.26 9.26
N ARG A 17 -0.52 7.77 10.45
CA ARG A 17 0.41 7.05 11.33
C ARG A 17 -0.18 5.73 11.81
N MET A 18 -1.46 5.73 12.16
CA MET A 18 -2.14 4.50 12.58
C MET A 18 -2.19 3.47 11.45
N PHE A 19 -2.50 3.92 10.25
CA PHE A 19 -2.53 3.05 9.08
C PHE A 19 -1.16 2.40 8.83
N ALA A 20 -0.11 3.20 8.85
CA ALA A 20 1.25 2.69 8.65
C ALA A 20 1.64 1.69 9.75
N CYS A 21 1.25 1.97 10.99
CA CYS A 21 1.50 1.07 12.11
C CYS A 21 0.79 -0.28 11.90
N GLU A 22 -0.45 -0.27 11.43
CA GLU A 22 -1.20 -1.48 11.12
C GLU A 22 -0.53 -2.29 10.01
N CYS A 23 0.20 -1.61 9.11
CA CYS A 23 0.93 -2.25 8.03
C CYS A 23 2.35 -2.66 8.46
N ASP A 24 2.66 -2.55 9.73
CA ASP A 24 3.98 -2.90 10.28
C ASP A 24 5.11 -2.10 9.62
N THR A 25 4.86 -0.81 9.37
CA THR A 25 5.81 0.09 8.74
C THR A 25 5.63 1.50 9.31
N SER A 26 6.22 2.51 8.67
CA SER A 26 6.08 3.90 9.08
C SER A 26 5.51 4.74 7.94
N ILE A 27 4.84 5.84 8.29
CA ILE A 27 4.32 6.74 7.26
C ILE A 27 5.47 7.36 6.46
N GLY A 28 6.62 7.60 7.11
CA GLY A 28 7.80 8.10 6.42
C GLY A 28 8.28 7.16 5.33
N TYR A 29 8.28 5.85 5.62
CA TYR A 29 8.67 4.86 4.62
C TYR A 29 7.71 4.85 3.43
N LEU A 30 6.40 4.87 3.71
CA LEU A 30 5.40 4.88 2.64
C LEU A 30 5.51 6.13 1.77
N ARG A 31 5.67 7.30 2.39
CA ARG A 31 5.83 8.56 1.66
C ARG A 31 7.08 8.54 0.80
N LYS A 32 8.18 8.02 1.33
CA LYS A 32 9.43 7.92 0.57
C LYS A 32 9.28 7.00 -0.63
N ALA A 33 8.62 5.86 -0.45
CA ALA A 33 8.38 4.93 -1.54
C ALA A 33 7.52 5.56 -2.64
N LEU A 34 6.48 6.30 -2.26
CA LEU A 34 5.64 7.03 -3.22
C LEU A 34 6.43 8.07 -3.98
N SER A 35 7.28 8.81 -3.28
CA SER A 35 8.10 9.87 -3.88
C SER A 35 9.08 9.31 -4.90
N LYS A 36 9.65 8.15 -4.64
CA LYS A 36 10.66 7.53 -5.50
C LYS A 36 10.08 6.57 -6.53
N GLY A 37 8.79 6.29 -6.47
CA GLY A 37 8.18 5.27 -7.32
C GLY A 37 8.68 3.87 -6.99
N GLN A 38 9.09 3.64 -5.75
CA GLN A 38 9.66 2.38 -5.31
C GLN A 38 8.56 1.32 -5.15
N VAL A 39 8.82 0.12 -5.66
CA VAL A 39 7.90 -1.00 -5.53
C VAL A 39 7.94 -1.53 -4.10
N LEU A 40 6.77 -1.74 -3.50
CA LEU A 40 6.66 -2.27 -2.14
C LEU A 40 6.75 -3.79 -2.14
N GLY A 41 7.25 -4.36 -1.04
CA GLY A 41 7.34 -5.81 -0.89
C GLY A 41 5.96 -6.47 -0.89
N ALA A 42 5.91 -7.74 -1.28
CA ALA A 42 4.64 -8.47 -1.38
C ALA A 42 3.87 -8.52 -0.06
N SER A 43 4.57 -8.77 1.05
CA SER A 43 3.93 -8.83 2.36
C SER A 43 3.30 -7.50 2.74
N LEU A 44 4.00 -6.39 2.48
CA LEU A 44 3.50 -5.06 2.78
C LEU A 44 2.26 -4.75 1.94
N CYS A 45 2.23 -5.18 0.68
CA CYS A 45 1.07 -4.99 -0.19
C CYS A 45 -0.18 -5.66 0.38
N VAL A 46 -0.05 -6.87 0.92
CA VAL A 46 -1.16 -7.57 1.56
C VAL A 46 -1.66 -6.80 2.77
N LEU A 47 -0.74 -6.30 3.60
CA LEU A 47 -1.11 -5.53 4.79
C LEU A 47 -1.82 -4.23 4.43
N ILE A 48 -1.37 -3.55 3.38
CA ILE A 48 -2.00 -2.32 2.90
C ILE A 48 -3.42 -2.60 2.41
N GLU A 49 -3.61 -3.66 1.66
CA GLU A 49 -4.95 -4.02 1.18
C GLU A 49 -5.89 -4.28 2.35
N ARG A 50 -5.44 -5.03 3.35
CA ARG A 50 -6.25 -5.33 4.54
C ARG A 50 -6.56 -4.07 5.33
N ALA A 51 -5.55 -3.27 5.62
CA ALA A 51 -5.72 -2.07 6.45
C ALA A 51 -6.59 -1.02 5.76
N SER A 52 -6.60 -0.98 4.43
CA SER A 52 -7.42 -0.05 3.67
C SER A 52 -8.82 -0.59 3.36
N ASN A 53 -9.14 -1.79 3.84
CA ASN A 53 -10.40 -2.47 3.54
C ASN A 53 -10.64 -2.62 2.04
N GLY A 54 -9.57 -2.89 1.29
CA GLY A 54 -9.66 -3.12 -0.15
C GLY A 54 -9.67 -1.85 -1.00
N GLU A 55 -9.59 -0.67 -0.39
CA GLU A 55 -9.52 0.56 -1.17
C GLU A 55 -8.24 0.67 -1.98
N VAL A 56 -7.15 0.09 -1.45
CA VAL A 56 -5.88 -0.03 -2.17
C VAL A 56 -5.60 -1.52 -2.31
N THR A 57 -5.55 -2.01 -3.53
CA THR A 57 -5.42 -3.46 -3.78
C THR A 57 -3.99 -3.85 -4.13
N ARG A 58 -3.69 -5.13 -3.95
CA ARG A 58 -2.39 -5.68 -4.32
C ARG A 58 -2.11 -5.51 -5.81
N GLN A 59 -3.13 -5.65 -6.65
CA GLN A 59 -3.00 -5.46 -8.09
C GLN A 59 -2.59 -4.03 -8.43
N GLN A 60 -3.15 -3.05 -7.71
CA GLN A 60 -2.81 -1.64 -7.91
C GLN A 60 -1.38 -1.33 -7.47
N LEU A 61 -0.91 -1.99 -6.41
CA LEU A 61 0.42 -1.76 -5.87
C LEU A 61 1.51 -2.46 -6.70
N ARG A 62 1.18 -3.58 -7.33
CA ARG A 62 2.12 -4.33 -8.16
C ARG A 62 1.47 -4.69 -9.51
N PRO A 63 1.21 -3.68 -10.36
CA PRO A 63 0.42 -3.91 -11.57
C PRO A 63 1.08 -4.81 -12.61
N PHE A 64 2.40 -4.98 -12.55
CA PHE A 64 3.12 -5.75 -13.57
C PHE A 64 3.41 -7.19 -13.15
N ASP A 65 3.34 -7.53 -11.88
CA ASP A 65 3.74 -8.86 -11.41
C ASP A 65 2.79 -9.49 -10.38
N TRP A 66 1.65 -8.85 -10.08
CA TRP A 66 0.71 -9.42 -9.10
C TRP A 66 0.25 -10.84 -9.51
N MET A 67 0.13 -11.09 -10.81
CA MET A 67 -0.30 -12.39 -11.32
C MET A 67 0.68 -13.51 -10.96
N ASN A 68 1.96 -13.18 -10.94
CA ASN A 68 3.01 -14.14 -10.60
C ASN A 68 3.10 -14.38 -9.10
N ILE A 69 2.84 -13.33 -8.31
CA ILE A 69 2.92 -13.40 -6.85
C ILE A 69 1.65 -14.02 -6.27
N TRP A 70 0.49 -13.62 -6.80
CA TRP A 70 -0.82 -14.05 -6.30
C TRP A 70 -1.71 -14.55 -7.43
N PRO A 71 -1.39 -15.70 -8.04
CA PRO A 71 -2.18 -16.21 -9.16
C PRO A 71 -3.64 -16.50 -8.78
N GLU A 72 -3.91 -16.72 -7.48
CA GLU A 72 -5.25 -16.97 -6.98
C GLU A 72 -6.18 -15.76 -7.08
N LEU A 73 -5.63 -14.57 -7.36
CA LEU A 73 -6.43 -13.35 -7.51
C LEU A 73 -7.05 -13.19 -8.90
N GLU A 74 -6.69 -14.03 -9.83
CA GLU A 74 -7.25 -13.97 -11.19
C GLU A 74 -8.72 -14.36 -11.22
#